data_c07388950418c3447397ca735815b997
#
_entry.id   c07388950418c3447397ca735815b997
#
_cell.length_a   1.000
_cell.length_b   1.000
_cell.length_c   1.000
_cell.angle_alpha   90.00
_cell.angle_beta   90.00
_cell.angle_gamma   90.00
#
_symmetry.space_group_name_H-M   'P 1'
#
loop_
_entity.id
_entity.type
_entity.pdbx_description
1 polymer ?
#
loop_
_entity_poly.entity_id
_entity_poly.type
_entity_poly.pdbx_seq_one_letter_code
_entity_poly.pdbx_strand_id
1 'polypeptide(L)'
;MSNTNLTVDWIGNEALALAHEKLNFIGTINREFDSSFKPGYGSTIRIRVPSQYTVTNGRVIDVQDGVQQSTSISVATQTHVAMRYNSQEYAQDLVNFRRLHLEPAMATLAAIVEGRVIEGCTQAVANLVGVTTFPVTSLFYISQARGRLNQYLAPKSNRNLLIDSMTMASMVNSFSNFTNPAREIGEQYREGMVARTGMADIYENEKVWAMANAATSSAARLGDSSGGYVITDPDDSITVSNNFFVPANGQVFTINGVFACHPETKEPYTHLQQFSIQSGSTASSLVISPVIRLTGARKNVCQANGDDLPAAATSTATISWAGTGTSTYIQPLMYQKDAFTFATAALPMMGGSESCTVKTFDGISLRVWEDTDIRNDEKITRIDILYGFAALRPQWACRIIGTGQ
;
A
#
# COMPACT_ATOMS: atom_id res chain seq x y z
N MET A 1 22.49 -43.04 -21.34
CA MET A 1 22.64 -41.62 -20.94
C MET A 1 21.26 -41.13 -20.53
N SER A 2 21.09 -40.81 -19.28
CA SER A 2 19.82 -40.29 -18.77
C SER A 2 19.59 -38.90 -19.38
N ASN A 3 18.52 -38.69 -20.11
CA ASN A 3 18.08 -37.39 -20.51
C ASN A 3 17.78 -36.60 -19.23
N THR A 4 18.59 -35.61 -18.95
CA THR A 4 18.29 -34.62 -17.90
C THR A 4 17.15 -33.78 -18.43
N ASN A 5 15.92 -34.17 -18.13
CA ASN A 5 14.75 -33.38 -18.40
C ASN A 5 14.90 -32.02 -17.71
N LEU A 6 14.28 -31.00 -18.27
CA LEU A 6 14.11 -29.71 -17.59
C LEU A 6 13.66 -29.97 -16.16
N THR A 7 14.58 -29.83 -15.23
CA THR A 7 14.28 -30.18 -13.85
C THR A 7 13.39 -29.06 -13.28
N VAL A 8 12.48 -29.41 -12.38
CA VAL A 8 11.62 -28.49 -11.64
C VAL A 8 12.46 -27.38 -10.98
N ASP A 9 13.71 -27.67 -10.65
CA ASP A 9 14.68 -26.70 -10.18
C ASP A 9 14.99 -25.59 -11.19
N TRP A 10 15.10 -25.91 -12.47
CA TRP A 10 15.32 -24.91 -13.51
C TRP A 10 14.06 -24.06 -13.70
N ILE A 11 12.88 -24.67 -13.75
CA ILE A 11 11.60 -23.95 -13.84
C ILE A 11 11.46 -23.02 -12.64
N GLY A 12 11.82 -23.48 -11.44
CA GLY A 12 11.75 -22.67 -10.23
C GLY A 12 12.69 -21.45 -10.26
N ASN A 13 13.93 -21.62 -10.73
CA ASN A 13 14.88 -20.51 -10.85
C ASN A 13 14.43 -19.50 -11.92
N GLU A 14 13.93 -19.97 -13.05
CA GLU A 14 13.45 -19.12 -14.13
C GLU A 14 12.17 -18.37 -13.75
N ALA A 15 11.22 -19.04 -13.10
CA ALA A 15 10.01 -18.43 -12.58
C ALA A 15 10.34 -17.31 -11.58
N LEU A 16 11.34 -17.54 -10.73
CA LEU A 16 11.77 -16.54 -9.75
C LEU A 16 12.41 -15.32 -10.41
N ALA A 17 13.26 -15.52 -11.44
CA ALA A 17 13.85 -14.43 -12.20
C ALA A 17 12.80 -13.59 -12.92
N LEU A 18 11.81 -14.25 -13.55
CA LEU A 18 10.69 -13.57 -14.22
C LEU A 18 9.80 -12.81 -13.23
N ALA A 19 9.52 -13.38 -12.05
CA ALA A 19 8.78 -12.69 -11.00
C ALA A 19 9.51 -11.41 -10.57
N HIS A 20 10.80 -11.50 -10.34
CA HIS A 20 11.62 -10.36 -9.92
C HIS A 20 11.66 -9.22 -10.95
N GLU A 21 11.74 -9.56 -12.24
CA GLU A 21 11.72 -8.59 -13.34
C GLU A 21 10.39 -7.82 -13.42
N LYS A 22 9.26 -8.45 -13.03
CA LYS A 22 7.92 -7.87 -13.15
C LYS A 22 7.44 -7.13 -11.91
N LEU A 23 8.07 -7.32 -10.74
CA LEU A 23 7.65 -6.75 -9.45
C LEU A 23 8.39 -5.42 -9.19
N ASN A 24 7.88 -4.31 -9.71
CA ASN A 24 8.50 -2.99 -9.54
C ASN A 24 8.22 -2.38 -8.15
N PHE A 25 6.95 -2.35 -7.72
CA PHE A 25 6.57 -1.77 -6.43
C PHE A 25 7.15 -2.54 -5.24
N ILE A 26 7.03 -3.86 -5.26
CA ILE A 26 7.53 -4.74 -4.19
C ILE A 26 9.05 -4.60 -4.02
N GLY A 27 9.78 -4.30 -5.10
CA GLY A 27 11.22 -4.02 -5.06
C GLY A 27 11.60 -2.75 -4.30
N THR A 28 10.69 -1.79 -4.18
CA THR A 28 10.96 -0.46 -3.60
C THR A 28 10.50 -0.31 -2.14
N ILE A 29 9.74 -1.26 -1.60
CA ILE A 29 9.28 -1.26 -0.20
C ILE A 29 10.19 -2.09 0.71
N ASN A 30 9.93 -2.05 2.02
CA ASN A 30 10.71 -2.79 3.01
C ASN A 30 10.42 -4.29 2.95
N ARG A 31 11.48 -5.12 2.91
CA ARG A 31 11.44 -6.59 2.89
C ARG A 31 12.30 -7.25 3.98
N GLU A 32 12.69 -6.50 5.00
CA GLU A 32 13.61 -7.00 6.04
C GLU A 32 13.01 -8.15 6.87
N PHE A 33 11.70 -8.29 6.89
CA PHE A 33 11.01 -9.27 7.72
C PHE A 33 10.82 -10.65 7.05
N ASP A 34 11.23 -10.81 5.80
CA ASP A 34 11.12 -12.09 5.08
C ASP A 34 11.82 -13.24 5.79
N SER A 35 13.02 -13.01 6.29
CA SER A 35 13.81 -14.02 7.00
C SER A 35 13.22 -14.45 8.35
N SER A 36 12.25 -13.70 8.87
CA SER A 36 11.60 -13.96 10.15
C SER A 36 10.46 -14.98 10.04
N PHE A 37 9.93 -15.20 8.83
CA PHE A 37 8.88 -16.20 8.59
C PHE A 37 9.50 -17.57 8.29
N LYS A 38 9.57 -18.40 9.33
CA LYS A 38 10.04 -19.80 9.22
C LYS A 38 8.87 -20.76 9.40
N PRO A 39 8.85 -21.88 8.68
CA PRO A 39 7.84 -22.93 8.87
C PRO A 39 7.76 -23.34 10.34
N GLY A 40 6.54 -23.38 10.90
CA GLY A 40 6.30 -23.78 12.28
C GLY A 40 6.29 -22.67 13.34
N TYR A 41 6.63 -21.42 12.99
CA TYR A 41 6.67 -20.30 13.95
C TYR A 41 5.45 -19.38 13.92
N GLY A 42 4.41 -19.72 13.17
CA GLY A 42 3.19 -18.92 13.04
C GLY A 42 3.18 -18.02 11.82
N SER A 43 2.01 -17.47 11.50
CA SER A 43 1.78 -16.65 10.30
C SER A 43 1.90 -15.16 10.57
N THR A 44 2.04 -14.72 11.84
CA THR A 44 1.98 -13.31 12.22
C THR A 44 3.21 -12.93 13.04
N ILE A 45 3.88 -11.85 12.63
CA ILE A 45 5.01 -11.25 13.34
C ILE A 45 4.59 -9.88 13.85
N ARG A 46 4.94 -9.58 15.09
CA ARG A 46 4.74 -8.26 15.70
C ARG A 46 6.01 -7.43 15.56
N ILE A 47 5.88 -6.27 14.93
CA ILE A 47 6.95 -5.30 14.72
C ILE A 47 6.77 -4.19 15.73
N ARG A 48 7.80 -3.92 16.54
CA ARG A 48 7.77 -2.90 17.58
C ARG A 48 7.87 -1.51 16.95
N VAL A 49 7.03 -0.59 17.42
CA VAL A 49 7.08 0.82 17.05
C VAL A 49 7.77 1.61 18.17
N PRO A 50 8.70 2.55 17.87
CA PRO A 50 9.34 3.37 18.89
C PRO A 50 8.34 4.10 19.78
N SER A 51 8.64 4.19 21.08
CA SER A 51 7.84 4.96 22.03
C SER A 51 7.96 6.46 21.75
N GLN A 52 6.89 7.20 21.99
CA GLN A 52 6.84 8.66 21.91
C GLN A 52 6.73 9.24 23.31
N TYR A 53 7.32 10.41 23.52
CA TYR A 53 7.34 11.12 24.79
C TYR A 53 6.87 12.56 24.61
N THR A 54 6.37 13.18 25.68
CA THR A 54 6.04 14.61 25.74
C THR A 54 7.10 15.36 26.53
N VAL A 55 7.29 16.63 26.22
CA VAL A 55 8.19 17.52 26.99
C VAL A 55 7.36 18.32 27.97
N THR A 56 7.71 18.27 29.24
CA THR A 56 7.14 19.11 30.30
C THR A 56 8.11 20.23 30.66
N ASN A 57 7.60 21.45 30.74
CA ASN A 57 8.36 22.61 31.15
C ASN A 57 8.23 22.82 32.68
N GLY A 58 9.34 22.98 33.36
CA GLY A 58 9.32 23.27 34.79
C GLY A 58 10.44 22.60 35.59
N ARG A 59 10.50 22.92 36.88
CA ARG A 59 11.51 22.38 37.82
C ARG A 59 11.15 21.00 38.34
N VAL A 60 9.87 20.65 38.32
CA VAL A 60 9.36 19.39 38.84
C VAL A 60 9.42 18.34 37.76
N ILE A 61 10.00 17.20 38.08
CA ILE A 61 10.07 16.04 37.19
C ILE A 61 8.67 15.47 36.98
N ASP A 62 8.32 15.21 35.72
CA ASP A 62 7.16 14.42 35.33
C ASP A 62 7.66 13.12 34.64
N VAL A 63 7.47 12.01 35.35
CA VAL A 63 7.94 10.70 34.88
C VAL A 63 6.88 10.08 33.98
N GLN A 64 7.25 9.81 32.75
CA GLN A 64 6.35 9.20 31.74
C GLN A 64 6.67 7.72 31.55
N ASP A 65 5.63 6.90 31.54
CA ASP A 65 5.75 5.49 31.19
C ASP A 65 5.89 5.29 29.68
N GLY A 66 6.92 4.56 29.27
CA GLY A 66 7.16 4.21 27.87
C GLY A 66 6.20 3.12 27.40
N VAL A 67 5.08 3.50 26.77
CA VAL A 67 4.15 2.54 26.17
C VAL A 67 4.66 2.07 24.81
N GLN A 68 5.17 0.83 24.76
CA GLN A 68 5.63 0.21 23.52
C GLN A 68 4.45 -0.35 22.71
N GLN A 69 4.31 0.10 21.49
CA GLN A 69 3.31 -0.44 20.57
C GLN A 69 3.92 -1.39 19.55
N SER A 70 3.07 -2.19 18.94
CA SER A 70 3.44 -3.09 17.86
C SER A 70 2.43 -3.02 16.72
N THR A 71 2.93 -3.06 15.50
CA THR A 71 2.16 -3.34 14.30
C THR A 71 2.44 -4.79 13.89
N SER A 72 1.45 -5.49 13.37
CA SER A 72 1.62 -6.87 12.95
C SER A 72 1.62 -6.98 11.42
N ILE A 73 2.45 -7.88 10.90
CA ILE A 73 2.37 -8.38 9.54
C ILE A 73 1.95 -9.85 9.59
N SER A 74 0.97 -10.22 8.77
CA SER A 74 0.50 -11.60 8.66
C SER A 74 0.71 -12.10 7.23
N VAL A 75 1.35 -13.26 7.09
CA VAL A 75 1.55 -13.95 5.82
C VAL A 75 0.50 -15.06 5.72
N ALA A 76 -0.63 -14.72 5.08
CA ALA A 76 -1.80 -15.61 5.03
C ALA A 76 -2.41 -15.77 3.63
N THR A 77 -1.97 -14.95 2.66
CA THR A 77 -2.53 -14.98 1.30
C THR A 77 -1.70 -15.89 0.41
N GLN A 78 -2.30 -16.98 -0.04
CA GLN A 78 -1.71 -17.86 -1.04
C GLN A 78 -2.34 -17.60 -2.41
N THR A 79 -1.50 -17.41 -3.41
CA THR A 79 -1.92 -17.25 -4.81
C THR A 79 -1.13 -18.21 -5.66
N HIS A 80 -1.77 -18.80 -6.66
CA HIS A 80 -1.12 -19.77 -7.54
C HIS A 80 -1.54 -19.61 -8.98
N VAL A 81 -0.72 -20.08 -9.87
CA VAL A 81 -1.03 -20.36 -11.27
C VAL A 81 -0.73 -21.81 -11.55
N ALA A 82 -1.61 -22.49 -12.26
CA ALA A 82 -1.45 -23.87 -12.64
C ALA A 82 -1.54 -24.01 -14.16
N MET A 83 -0.65 -24.82 -14.71
CA MET A 83 -0.58 -25.14 -16.14
C MET A 83 -0.73 -26.63 -16.30
N ARG A 84 -1.42 -27.04 -17.36
CA ARG A 84 -1.63 -28.43 -17.71
C ARG A 84 -1.16 -28.65 -19.16
N TYR A 85 -0.45 -29.73 -19.38
CA TYR A 85 -0.01 -30.15 -20.70
C TYR A 85 0.02 -31.67 -20.78
N ASN A 86 -0.17 -32.22 -21.97
CA ASN A 86 -0.12 -33.65 -22.20
C ASN A 86 1.30 -34.12 -22.61
N SER A 87 1.55 -35.41 -22.59
CA SER A 87 2.87 -35.96 -22.91
C SER A 87 3.29 -35.70 -24.35
N GLN A 88 2.34 -35.59 -25.29
CA GLN A 88 2.59 -35.28 -26.68
C GLN A 88 3.04 -33.82 -26.87
N GLU A 89 2.36 -32.88 -26.24
CA GLU A 89 2.73 -31.45 -26.27
C GLU A 89 4.10 -31.23 -25.63
N TYR A 90 4.33 -31.90 -24.50
CA TYR A 90 5.62 -31.84 -23.78
C TYR A 90 6.79 -32.37 -24.64
N ALA A 91 6.58 -33.43 -25.40
CA ALA A 91 7.61 -34.00 -26.26
C ALA A 91 7.90 -33.15 -27.50
N GLN A 92 6.90 -32.41 -28.03
CA GLN A 92 7.01 -31.67 -29.28
C GLN A 92 7.48 -30.23 -29.07
N ASP A 93 7.16 -29.57 -27.94
CA ASP A 93 7.33 -28.14 -27.75
C ASP A 93 8.28 -27.73 -26.60
N LEU A 94 9.11 -28.66 -26.11
CA LEU A 94 10.00 -28.43 -24.98
C LEU A 94 10.93 -27.22 -25.12
N VAL A 95 11.34 -26.90 -26.36
CA VAL A 95 12.29 -25.81 -26.64
C VAL A 95 11.68 -24.42 -26.37
N ASN A 96 10.37 -24.29 -26.48
CA ASN A 96 9.66 -23.02 -26.30
C ASN A 96 8.84 -22.93 -24.99
N PHE A 97 8.89 -23.94 -24.12
CA PHE A 97 8.09 -24.01 -22.90
C PHE A 97 8.20 -22.75 -22.04
N ARG A 98 9.41 -22.22 -21.86
CA ARG A 98 9.63 -20.98 -21.12
C ARG A 98 8.80 -19.84 -21.71
N ARG A 99 8.94 -19.58 -23.00
CA ARG A 99 8.33 -18.44 -23.69
C ARG A 99 6.83 -18.56 -23.86
N LEU A 100 6.33 -19.80 -24.11
CA LEU A 100 4.93 -20.03 -24.42
C LEU A 100 4.07 -20.18 -23.17
N HIS A 101 4.61 -20.77 -22.10
CA HIS A 101 3.84 -21.11 -20.92
C HIS A 101 4.32 -20.41 -19.65
N LEU A 102 5.62 -20.43 -19.35
CA LEU A 102 6.13 -19.93 -18.07
C LEU A 102 6.11 -18.40 -18.00
N GLU A 103 6.56 -17.68 -19.02
CA GLU A 103 6.60 -16.21 -19.02
C GLU A 103 5.21 -15.58 -18.88
N PRO A 104 4.16 -15.99 -19.65
CA PRO A 104 2.82 -15.45 -19.47
C PRO A 104 2.21 -15.78 -18.10
N ALA A 105 2.43 -16.99 -17.60
CA ALA A 105 1.94 -17.43 -16.30
C ALA A 105 2.55 -16.60 -15.16
N MET A 106 3.87 -16.40 -15.18
CA MET A 106 4.57 -15.59 -14.19
C MET A 106 4.22 -14.10 -14.28
N ALA A 107 4.07 -13.57 -15.50
CA ALA A 107 3.64 -12.19 -15.69
C ALA A 107 2.24 -11.95 -15.07
N THR A 108 1.31 -12.88 -15.27
CA THR A 108 -0.04 -12.79 -14.70
C THR A 108 0.00 -12.93 -13.18
N LEU A 109 0.75 -13.89 -12.63
CA LEU A 109 0.88 -14.08 -11.18
C LEU A 109 1.48 -12.84 -10.52
N ALA A 110 2.59 -12.33 -11.06
CA ALA A 110 3.25 -11.13 -10.55
C ALA A 110 2.32 -9.91 -10.61
N ALA A 111 1.61 -9.71 -11.71
CA ALA A 111 0.68 -8.60 -11.87
C ALA A 111 -0.46 -8.62 -10.83
N ILE A 112 -1.01 -9.80 -10.53
CA ILE A 112 -2.09 -9.94 -9.54
C ILE A 112 -1.55 -9.71 -8.11
N VAL A 113 -0.39 -10.28 -7.78
CA VAL A 113 0.23 -10.08 -6.47
C VAL A 113 0.55 -8.62 -6.24
N GLU A 114 1.23 -7.98 -7.19
CA GLU A 114 1.61 -6.58 -7.09
C GLU A 114 0.39 -5.66 -7.00
N GLY A 115 -0.63 -5.87 -7.84
CA GLY A 115 -1.87 -5.08 -7.81
C GLY A 115 -2.58 -5.14 -6.45
N ARG A 116 -2.68 -6.32 -5.84
CA ARG A 116 -3.27 -6.49 -4.50
C ARG A 116 -2.45 -5.81 -3.40
N VAL A 117 -1.13 -5.85 -3.50
CA VAL A 117 -0.24 -5.19 -2.53
C VAL A 117 -0.37 -3.67 -2.65
N ILE A 118 -0.35 -3.12 -3.88
CA ILE A 118 -0.54 -1.69 -4.13
C ILE A 118 -1.89 -1.23 -3.60
N GLU A 119 -2.97 -1.94 -3.92
CA GLU A 119 -4.32 -1.63 -3.46
C GLU A 119 -4.39 -1.59 -1.93
N GLY A 120 -3.99 -2.67 -1.25
CA GLY A 120 -4.08 -2.75 0.20
C GLY A 120 -3.18 -1.75 0.93
N CYS A 121 -1.97 -1.49 0.41
CA CYS A 121 -1.09 -0.46 0.93
C CYS A 121 -1.70 0.95 0.75
N THR A 122 -2.27 1.23 -0.42
CA THR A 122 -2.86 2.55 -0.72
C THR A 122 -4.12 2.79 0.11
N GLN A 123 -4.96 1.79 0.32
CA GLN A 123 -6.17 1.88 1.16
C GLN A 123 -5.85 2.31 2.60
N ALA A 124 -4.72 1.87 3.14
CA ALA A 124 -4.31 2.22 4.51
C ALA A 124 -3.84 3.67 4.67
N VAL A 125 -3.51 4.37 3.58
CA VAL A 125 -2.98 5.74 3.62
C VAL A 125 -4.11 6.74 3.71
N ALA A 126 -4.12 7.56 4.76
CA ALA A 126 -5.12 8.64 4.93
C ALA A 126 -4.71 9.94 4.24
N ASN A 127 -3.41 10.22 4.13
CA ASN A 127 -2.91 11.46 3.53
C ASN A 127 -3.28 11.54 2.05
N LEU A 128 -4.02 12.56 1.68
CA LEU A 128 -4.50 12.79 0.33
C LEU A 128 -4.24 14.24 -0.06
N VAL A 129 -3.67 14.46 -1.24
CA VAL A 129 -3.46 15.79 -1.84
C VAL A 129 -3.94 15.79 -3.28
N GLY A 130 -4.20 16.96 -3.83
CA GLY A 130 -4.66 17.11 -5.20
C GLY A 130 -6.08 17.65 -5.28
N VAL A 131 -6.63 17.65 -6.48
CA VAL A 131 -7.99 18.11 -6.78
C VAL A 131 -8.72 17.04 -7.59
N THR A 132 -10.01 16.93 -7.34
CA THR A 132 -10.88 15.92 -7.97
C THR A 132 -11.51 16.37 -9.30
N THR A 133 -11.23 17.59 -9.73
CA THR A 133 -11.80 18.20 -10.95
C THR A 133 -10.89 18.08 -12.16
N PHE A 134 -9.60 17.83 -11.97
CA PHE A 134 -8.61 17.76 -13.03
C PHE A 134 -7.68 16.54 -12.88
N PRO A 135 -7.14 16.01 -13.98
CA PRO A 135 -6.08 15.02 -13.93
C PRO A 135 -4.83 15.56 -13.20
N VAL A 136 -4.00 14.68 -12.69
CA VAL A 136 -2.72 15.06 -12.08
C VAL A 136 -1.75 15.48 -13.20
N THR A 137 -1.71 16.77 -13.50
CA THR A 137 -0.90 17.33 -14.61
C THR A 137 0.25 18.22 -14.16
N SER A 138 0.38 18.47 -12.85
CA SER A 138 1.32 19.48 -12.34
C SER A 138 2.26 18.91 -11.29
N LEU A 139 3.54 19.29 -11.39
CA LEU A 139 4.56 19.06 -10.36
C LEU A 139 4.17 19.63 -8.99
N PHE A 140 3.24 20.59 -8.96
CA PHE A 140 2.74 21.19 -7.72
C PHE A 140 2.12 20.14 -6.79
N TYR A 141 1.35 19.18 -7.31
CA TYR A 141 0.75 18.11 -6.49
C TYR A 141 1.78 17.14 -5.92
N ILE A 142 2.84 16.86 -6.67
CA ILE A 142 3.98 16.07 -6.15
C ILE A 142 4.68 16.84 -5.04
N SER A 143 4.88 18.15 -5.21
CA SER A 143 5.46 19.00 -4.16
C SER A 143 4.59 19.08 -2.92
N GLN A 144 3.26 19.09 -3.06
CA GLN A 144 2.32 19.01 -1.94
C GLN A 144 2.42 17.66 -1.23
N ALA A 145 2.48 16.54 -1.97
CA ALA A 145 2.65 15.21 -1.38
C ALA A 145 3.96 15.13 -0.59
N ARG A 146 5.07 15.63 -1.16
CA ARG A 146 6.34 15.77 -0.43
C ARG A 146 6.20 16.60 0.85
N GLY A 147 5.46 17.71 0.77
CA GLY A 147 5.17 18.57 1.92
C GLY A 147 4.45 17.79 3.03
N ARG A 148 3.47 16.95 2.67
CA ARG A 148 2.78 16.07 3.62
C ARG A 148 3.72 15.07 4.28
N LEU A 149 4.58 14.40 3.51
CA LEU A 149 5.57 13.48 4.09
C LEU A 149 6.51 14.20 5.08
N ASN A 150 6.90 15.45 4.78
CA ASN A 150 7.73 16.26 5.69
C ASN A 150 6.98 16.63 6.98
N GLN A 151 5.69 16.98 6.90
CA GLN A 151 4.85 17.27 8.06
C GLN A 151 4.75 16.08 9.01
N TYR A 152 4.72 14.87 8.49
CA TYR A 152 4.73 13.62 9.28
C TYR A 152 6.14 13.08 9.56
N LEU A 153 7.18 13.89 9.38
CA LEU A 153 8.58 13.57 9.71
C LEU A 153 9.10 12.31 8.99
N ALA A 154 8.59 12.01 7.81
CA ALA A 154 9.13 10.92 7.01
C ALA A 154 10.58 11.23 6.59
N PRO A 155 11.51 10.26 6.66
CA PRO A 155 12.87 10.41 6.19
C PRO A 155 12.90 10.94 4.75
N LYS A 156 13.90 11.78 4.45
CA LYS A 156 14.03 12.38 3.10
C LYS A 156 14.68 11.42 2.10
N SER A 157 15.33 10.38 2.59
CA SER A 157 15.96 9.33 1.79
C SER A 157 14.96 8.26 1.36
N ASN A 158 15.21 7.60 0.24
CA ASN A 158 14.44 6.46 -0.27
C ASN A 158 12.92 6.76 -0.38
N ARG A 159 12.61 7.92 -0.94
CA ARG A 159 11.24 8.29 -1.28
C ARG A 159 10.96 7.91 -2.71
N ASN A 160 9.86 7.23 -2.93
CA ASN A 160 9.42 6.75 -4.22
C ASN A 160 8.07 7.36 -4.56
N LEU A 161 7.83 7.58 -5.84
CA LEU A 161 6.55 7.98 -6.41
C LEU A 161 6.13 6.93 -7.43
N LEU A 162 5.01 6.28 -7.18
CA LEU A 162 4.39 5.36 -8.11
C LEU A 162 3.32 6.08 -8.90
N ILE A 163 3.39 6.03 -10.23
CA ILE A 163 2.51 6.76 -11.14
C ILE A 163 2.12 5.86 -12.31
N ASP A 164 0.94 6.07 -12.87
CA ASP A 164 0.50 5.43 -14.11
C ASP A 164 1.03 6.14 -15.37
N SER A 165 1.09 5.45 -16.50
CA SER A 165 1.65 5.99 -17.75
C SER A 165 0.87 7.20 -18.28
N MET A 166 -0.45 7.23 -18.14
CA MET A 166 -1.26 8.35 -18.63
C MET A 166 -1.03 9.61 -17.83
N THR A 167 -0.98 9.48 -16.49
CA THR A 167 -0.63 10.59 -15.59
C THR A 167 0.80 11.03 -15.84
N MET A 168 1.72 10.10 -16.10
CA MET A 168 3.10 10.39 -16.46
C MET A 168 3.18 11.23 -17.73
N ALA A 169 2.50 10.82 -18.80
CA ALA A 169 2.45 11.55 -20.07
C ALA A 169 1.92 12.98 -19.89
N SER A 170 0.89 13.14 -19.05
CA SER A 170 0.33 14.46 -18.72
C SER A 170 1.32 15.35 -17.96
N MET A 171 2.16 14.74 -17.10
CA MET A 171 3.16 15.45 -16.31
C MET A 171 4.37 15.86 -17.12
N VAL A 172 4.81 15.06 -18.10
CA VAL A 172 5.96 15.38 -18.96
C VAL A 172 5.81 16.76 -19.61
N ASN A 173 4.60 17.12 -20.02
CA ASN A 173 4.32 18.44 -20.58
C ASN A 173 4.57 19.58 -19.56
N SER A 174 4.32 19.34 -18.30
CA SER A 174 4.62 20.32 -17.21
C SER A 174 6.11 20.40 -16.89
N PHE A 175 6.86 19.32 -17.09
CA PHE A 175 8.31 19.31 -16.89
C PHE A 175 9.06 20.00 -18.00
N SER A 176 8.55 20.04 -19.24
CA SER A 176 9.22 20.65 -20.38
C SER A 176 9.58 22.11 -20.18
N ASN A 177 8.86 22.84 -19.31
CA ASN A 177 9.13 24.22 -18.98
C ASN A 177 10.26 24.41 -17.95
N PHE A 178 10.67 23.36 -17.25
CA PHE A 178 11.67 23.40 -16.18
C PHE A 178 13.00 22.72 -16.53
N THR A 179 13.00 21.86 -17.55
CA THR A 179 14.20 21.14 -17.97
C THR A 179 14.81 21.81 -19.19
N ASN A 180 15.85 22.58 -19.00
CA ASN A 180 16.69 23.07 -20.07
C ASN A 180 18.17 22.68 -19.91
N PRO A 181 18.53 21.42 -19.61
CA PRO A 181 19.82 20.86 -19.92
C PRO A 181 19.67 19.79 -20.97
N ALA A 182 20.27 20.03 -22.13
CA ALA A 182 20.24 19.15 -23.31
C ALA A 182 20.67 17.69 -23.06
N ARG A 183 21.34 17.42 -21.95
CA ARG A 183 21.77 16.09 -21.54
C ARG A 183 20.65 15.25 -20.91
N GLU A 184 19.84 15.82 -20.04
CA GLU A 184 18.75 15.13 -19.36
C GLU A 184 17.57 14.84 -20.31
N ILE A 185 17.32 15.73 -21.26
CA ILE A 185 16.34 15.53 -22.32
C ILE A 185 16.70 14.30 -23.20
N GLY A 186 17.99 14.09 -23.46
CA GLY A 186 18.46 12.95 -24.25
C GLY A 186 18.27 11.61 -23.52
N GLU A 187 18.36 11.57 -22.20
CA GLU A 187 18.15 10.37 -21.38
C GLU A 187 16.65 10.07 -21.20
N GLN A 188 15.83 11.08 -21.03
CA GLN A 188 14.36 10.95 -20.98
C GLN A 188 13.80 10.33 -22.29
N TYR A 189 14.32 10.75 -23.42
CA TYR A 189 13.86 10.24 -24.72
C TYR A 189 14.26 8.79 -25.02
N ARG A 190 15.38 8.33 -24.44
CA ARG A 190 15.89 6.98 -24.67
C ARG A 190 15.36 5.94 -23.70
N GLU A 191 15.12 6.31 -22.45
CA GLU A 191 14.90 5.35 -21.36
C GLU A 191 13.53 5.52 -20.67
N GLY A 192 12.72 6.53 -21.05
CA GLY A 192 11.44 6.81 -20.40
C GLY A 192 11.60 7.20 -18.93
N MET A 193 12.83 7.44 -18.47
CA MET A 193 13.12 7.80 -17.10
C MET A 193 12.98 9.31 -16.95
N VAL A 194 11.96 9.74 -16.22
CA VAL A 194 11.84 11.15 -15.81
C VAL A 194 12.95 11.46 -14.82
N ALA A 195 13.64 12.57 -15.05
CA ALA A 195 14.79 13.01 -14.26
C ALA A 195 14.53 12.84 -12.75
N ARG A 196 15.57 12.46 -11.98
CA ARG A 196 15.60 12.60 -10.53
C ARG A 196 15.38 14.06 -10.18
N THR A 197 14.14 14.50 -10.12
CA THR A 197 13.85 15.74 -9.42
C THR A 197 14.11 15.45 -7.95
N GLY A 198 14.80 16.32 -7.22
CA GLY A 198 15.21 16.12 -5.83
C GLY A 198 14.07 15.88 -4.82
N MET A 199 12.98 15.28 -5.27
CA MET A 199 11.76 15.00 -4.54
C MET A 199 11.58 13.52 -4.23
N ALA A 200 11.68 12.63 -5.21
CA ALA A 200 11.48 11.20 -5.10
C ALA A 200 11.97 10.50 -6.38
N ASP A 201 12.27 9.21 -6.29
CA ASP A 201 12.47 8.35 -7.46
C ASP A 201 11.10 7.99 -8.04
N ILE A 202 10.91 8.24 -9.34
CA ILE A 202 9.61 8.05 -10.00
C ILE A 202 9.62 6.70 -10.72
N TYR A 203 8.61 5.88 -10.42
CA TYR A 203 8.38 4.58 -11.05
C TYR A 203 7.04 4.58 -11.75
N GLU A 204 7.03 4.14 -12.98
CA GLU A 204 5.83 3.95 -13.77
C GLU A 204 5.28 2.53 -13.56
N ASN A 205 3.98 2.42 -13.24
CA ASN A 205 3.33 1.14 -13.04
C ASN A 205 1.83 1.23 -13.36
N GLU A 206 1.38 0.39 -14.28
CA GLU A 206 -0.02 0.30 -14.69
C GLU A 206 -0.96 -0.30 -13.64
N LYS A 207 -0.42 -0.73 -12.47
CA LYS A 207 -1.20 -1.26 -11.36
C LYS A 207 -1.52 -0.21 -10.30
N VAL A 208 -1.26 1.08 -10.56
CA VAL A 208 -1.68 2.16 -9.68
C VAL A 208 -3.17 2.02 -9.40
N TRP A 209 -3.53 2.07 -8.11
CA TRP A 209 -4.90 1.83 -7.69
C TRP A 209 -5.84 2.95 -8.14
N ALA A 210 -6.89 2.55 -8.84
CA ALA A 210 -8.01 3.42 -9.20
C ALA A 210 -9.12 3.22 -8.18
N MET A 211 -9.31 4.19 -7.29
CA MET A 211 -10.33 4.12 -6.27
C MET A 211 -11.70 4.51 -6.82
N ALA A 212 -12.64 3.60 -6.76
CA ALA A 212 -14.06 3.88 -6.97
C ALA A 212 -14.70 4.34 -5.66
N ASN A 213 -15.04 5.61 -5.55
CA ASN A 213 -15.78 6.12 -4.39
C ASN A 213 -17.17 5.49 -4.34
N ALA A 214 -17.60 5.08 -3.15
CA ALA A 214 -19.01 4.77 -2.93
C ALA A 214 -19.85 6.05 -2.97
N ALA A 215 -21.16 5.92 -3.08
CA ALA A 215 -22.06 7.04 -2.93
C ALA A 215 -21.83 7.71 -1.56
N THR A 216 -21.88 9.04 -1.52
CA THR A 216 -21.60 9.83 -0.32
C THR A 216 -22.80 10.70 0.04
N SER A 217 -23.01 10.93 1.34
CA SER A 217 -23.99 11.87 1.84
C SER A 217 -23.30 13.17 2.26
N SER A 218 -23.72 14.29 1.70
CA SER A 218 -23.26 15.61 2.14
C SER A 218 -23.80 16.03 3.51
N ALA A 219 -24.82 15.30 3.99
CA ALA A 219 -25.43 15.52 5.30
C ALA A 219 -24.82 14.66 6.40
N ALA A 220 -23.81 13.82 6.07
CA ALA A 220 -23.15 12.95 7.04
C ALA A 220 -22.53 13.77 8.19
N ARG A 221 -22.77 13.35 9.42
CA ARG A 221 -22.28 14.00 10.63
C ARG A 221 -21.72 12.97 11.62
N LEU A 222 -20.77 13.42 12.40
CA LEU A 222 -20.27 12.65 13.53
C LEU A 222 -21.37 12.53 14.58
N GLY A 223 -21.54 11.33 15.14
CA GLY A 223 -22.56 11.04 16.15
C GLY A 223 -23.80 10.35 15.64
N ASP A 224 -24.66 9.94 16.57
CA ASP A 224 -25.97 9.36 16.25
C ASP A 224 -27.01 10.44 15.90
N SER A 225 -28.21 10.03 15.53
CA SER A 225 -29.32 10.94 15.19
C SER A 225 -29.77 11.80 16.37
N SER A 226 -29.39 11.47 17.59
CA SER A 226 -29.68 12.21 18.83
C SER A 226 -28.55 13.14 19.25
N GLY A 227 -27.45 13.20 18.47
CA GLY A 227 -26.28 14.03 18.75
C GLY A 227 -25.34 13.48 19.82
N GLY A 228 -25.56 12.23 20.22
CA GLY A 228 -24.86 11.61 21.34
C GLY A 228 -23.64 10.76 20.95
N TYR A 229 -22.57 11.36 20.48
CA TYR A 229 -21.31 10.65 20.31
C TYR A 229 -20.18 11.34 21.05
N VAL A 230 -19.40 10.55 21.76
CA VAL A 230 -18.20 10.99 22.45
C VAL A 230 -17.02 10.26 21.83
N ILE A 231 -16.09 11.01 21.26
CA ILE A 231 -14.83 10.44 20.77
C ILE A 231 -14.07 9.87 21.97
N THR A 232 -13.76 8.58 21.92
CA THR A 232 -12.93 7.92 22.94
C THR A 232 -11.44 8.08 22.63
N ASP A 233 -10.55 7.87 23.60
CA ASP A 233 -9.10 7.89 23.38
C ASP A 233 -8.49 6.54 23.83
N PRO A 234 -8.10 5.68 22.93
CA PRO A 234 -8.11 5.72 21.46
C PRO A 234 -9.48 5.45 20.81
N ASP A 235 -9.73 6.04 19.63
CA ASP A 235 -10.92 5.77 18.85
C ASP A 235 -10.56 5.30 17.44
N ASP A 236 -10.83 4.06 17.14
CA ASP A 236 -10.59 3.42 15.83
C ASP A 236 -11.87 3.25 14.99
N SER A 237 -13.04 3.55 15.61
CA SER A 237 -14.34 3.36 15.01
C SER A 237 -15.31 4.46 15.43
N ILE A 238 -15.67 5.35 14.53
CA ILE A 238 -16.56 6.48 14.79
C ILE A 238 -18.01 6.19 14.38
N THR A 239 -18.95 6.64 15.20
CA THR A 239 -20.38 6.60 14.86
C THR A 239 -20.76 7.79 14.00
N VAL A 240 -21.55 7.55 12.96
CA VAL A 240 -21.97 8.57 11.97
C VAL A 240 -23.47 8.52 11.76
N SER A 241 -24.09 9.68 11.74
CA SER A 241 -25.52 9.86 11.39
C SER A 241 -25.68 10.48 9.99
N ASN A 242 -26.89 10.34 9.44
CA ASN A 242 -27.24 10.87 8.11
C ASN A 242 -26.33 10.40 6.96
N ASN A 243 -25.59 9.30 7.18
CA ASN A 243 -24.85 8.63 6.15
C ASN A 243 -25.64 7.37 5.73
N PHE A 244 -26.20 7.39 4.54
CA PHE A 244 -27.11 6.33 4.06
C PHE A 244 -26.38 5.26 3.23
N PHE A 245 -25.09 5.41 3.05
CA PHE A 245 -24.27 4.55 2.18
C PHE A 245 -23.10 3.97 2.95
N VAL A 246 -22.75 2.73 2.62
CA VAL A 246 -21.50 2.12 3.11
C VAL A 246 -20.34 2.68 2.30
N PRO A 247 -19.38 3.40 2.90
CA PRO A 247 -18.24 3.94 2.16
C PRO A 247 -17.32 2.84 1.68
N ALA A 248 -16.60 3.11 0.60
CA ALA A 248 -15.61 2.17 0.07
C ALA A 248 -14.35 2.15 0.94
N ASN A 249 -13.71 0.97 1.06
CA ASN A 249 -12.43 0.86 1.72
C ASN A 249 -11.40 1.78 1.07
N GLY A 250 -10.64 2.49 1.88
CA GLY A 250 -9.68 3.47 1.40
C GLY A 250 -10.28 4.83 1.05
N GLN A 251 -11.60 5.03 1.10
CA GLN A 251 -12.20 6.34 0.89
C GLN A 251 -11.76 7.32 1.98
N VAL A 252 -11.38 8.53 1.59
CA VAL A 252 -10.86 9.54 2.52
C VAL A 252 -11.93 10.56 2.85
N PHE A 253 -11.95 10.98 4.10
CA PHE A 253 -12.80 12.04 4.58
C PHE A 253 -12.10 12.89 5.64
N THR A 254 -12.69 14.03 5.95
CA THR A 254 -12.30 14.92 7.04
C THR A 254 -13.50 15.23 7.92
N ILE A 255 -13.24 15.56 9.17
CA ILE A 255 -14.25 15.99 10.13
C ILE A 255 -14.02 17.49 10.38
N ASN A 256 -15.06 18.29 10.24
CA ASN A 256 -14.94 19.73 10.46
C ASN A 256 -14.56 20.04 11.91
N GLY A 257 -13.60 20.92 12.11
CA GLY A 257 -13.08 21.30 13.42
C GLY A 257 -12.01 20.36 13.98
N VAL A 258 -11.69 19.26 13.31
CA VAL A 258 -10.63 18.30 13.71
C VAL A 258 -9.37 18.57 12.89
N PHE A 259 -8.41 19.26 13.48
CA PHE A 259 -7.14 19.61 12.82
C PHE A 259 -6.06 18.56 13.08
N ALA A 260 -5.17 18.39 12.12
CA ALA A 260 -3.99 17.55 12.29
C ALA A 260 -2.99 18.23 13.22
N CYS A 261 -2.28 17.45 14.05
CA CYS A 261 -1.24 17.94 14.94
C CYS A 261 0.14 17.53 14.42
N HIS A 262 1.13 18.39 14.70
CA HIS A 262 2.53 18.04 14.51
C HIS A 262 2.91 16.84 15.40
N PRO A 263 3.58 15.80 14.85
CA PRO A 263 3.85 14.55 15.59
C PRO A 263 4.66 14.74 16.88
N GLU A 264 5.56 15.74 16.95
CA GLU A 264 6.44 15.98 18.09
C GLU A 264 5.95 17.15 18.96
N THR A 265 5.71 18.35 18.37
CA THR A 265 5.35 19.55 19.12
C THR A 265 3.88 19.60 19.54
N LYS A 266 3.02 18.78 18.92
CA LYS A 266 1.56 18.72 19.17
C LYS A 266 0.82 20.02 18.82
N GLU A 267 1.47 20.92 18.11
CA GLU A 267 0.86 22.14 17.57
C GLU A 267 -0.06 21.85 16.40
N PRO A 268 -1.14 22.62 16.20
CA PRO A 268 -2.07 22.43 15.10
C PRO A 268 -1.45 22.78 13.76
N TYR A 269 -1.73 21.97 12.76
CA TYR A 269 -1.56 22.36 11.37
C TYR A 269 -2.76 23.18 10.89
N THR A 270 -2.61 23.86 9.76
CA THR A 270 -3.67 24.66 9.14
C THR A 270 -4.72 23.83 8.39
N HIS A 271 -4.55 22.51 8.33
CA HIS A 271 -5.45 21.61 7.61
C HIS A 271 -6.11 20.62 8.57
N LEU A 272 -7.31 20.18 8.17
CA LEU A 272 -8.04 19.14 8.90
C LEU A 272 -7.33 17.79 8.80
N GLN A 273 -7.44 16.99 9.85
CA GLN A 273 -6.97 15.61 9.84
C GLN A 273 -7.78 14.80 8.82
N GLN A 274 -7.07 14.08 7.97
CA GLN A 274 -7.65 13.17 7.00
C GLN A 274 -7.70 11.75 7.57
N PHE A 275 -8.80 11.05 7.30
CA PHE A 275 -9.03 9.68 7.72
C PHE A 275 -9.36 8.82 6.51
N SER A 276 -8.83 7.60 6.48
CA SER A 276 -9.13 6.59 5.47
C SER A 276 -10.06 5.54 6.08
N ILE A 277 -11.08 5.16 5.34
CA ILE A 277 -12.02 4.09 5.70
C ILE A 277 -11.31 2.74 5.63
N GLN A 278 -11.49 1.92 6.65
CA GLN A 278 -10.96 0.58 6.72
C GLN A 278 -12.09 -0.46 6.61
N SER A 279 -11.69 -1.71 6.37
CA SER A 279 -12.63 -2.84 6.29
C SER A 279 -13.43 -3.01 7.58
N GLY A 280 -14.69 -3.43 7.44
CA GLY A 280 -15.61 -3.57 8.58
C GLY A 280 -16.47 -2.33 8.83
N SER A 281 -16.33 -1.26 8.04
CA SER A 281 -17.19 -0.08 8.11
C SER A 281 -18.61 -0.37 7.61
N THR A 282 -19.57 0.28 8.26
CA THR A 282 -20.98 0.27 7.89
C THR A 282 -21.48 1.69 7.60
N ALA A 283 -22.74 1.87 7.23
CA ALA A 283 -23.31 3.20 7.02
C ALA A 283 -23.31 4.06 8.29
N SER A 284 -23.40 3.45 9.48
CA SER A 284 -23.52 4.14 10.76
C SER A 284 -22.26 4.07 11.63
N SER A 285 -21.32 3.20 11.31
CA SER A 285 -20.06 3.04 12.04
C SER A 285 -18.90 2.91 11.07
N LEU A 286 -17.95 3.83 11.15
CA LEU A 286 -16.79 3.89 10.25
C LEU A 286 -15.54 3.47 11.00
N VAL A 287 -14.92 2.38 10.55
CA VAL A 287 -13.56 1.99 11.00
C VAL A 287 -12.55 2.85 10.27
N ILE A 288 -11.66 3.52 11.00
CA ILE A 288 -10.80 4.58 10.48
C ILE A 288 -9.31 4.34 10.69
N SER A 289 -8.52 4.89 9.80
CA SER A 289 -7.07 5.03 9.95
C SER A 289 -6.66 6.47 9.56
N PRO A 290 -5.82 7.15 10.35
CA PRO A 290 -5.26 6.75 11.64
C PRO A 290 -6.30 6.75 12.77
N VAL A 291 -6.02 5.98 13.82
CA VAL A 291 -6.80 5.97 15.06
C VAL A 291 -6.74 7.35 15.70
N ILE A 292 -7.87 7.89 16.17
CA ILE A 292 -7.91 9.18 16.85
C ILE A 292 -7.27 9.07 18.24
N ARG A 293 -6.39 10.01 18.53
CA ARG A 293 -5.72 10.17 19.82
C ARG A 293 -5.89 11.62 20.26
N LEU A 294 -6.63 11.81 21.34
CA LEU A 294 -6.97 13.14 21.87
C LEU A 294 -5.86 13.72 22.73
N THR A 295 -5.18 12.87 23.50
CA THR A 295 -4.27 13.30 24.57
C THR A 295 -2.92 12.55 24.53
N GLY A 296 -1.97 13.07 25.32
CA GLY A 296 -0.67 12.43 25.57
C GLY A 296 0.32 12.50 24.39
N ALA A 297 1.38 11.71 24.51
CA ALA A 297 2.50 11.69 23.55
C ALA A 297 2.09 11.31 22.12
N ARG A 298 0.93 10.72 21.95
CA ARG A 298 0.40 10.23 20.67
C ARG A 298 -0.72 11.07 20.09
N LYS A 299 -1.06 12.16 20.73
CA LYS A 299 -2.04 13.12 20.23
C LYS A 299 -1.79 13.40 18.74
N ASN A 300 -2.79 13.16 17.89
CA ASN A 300 -2.71 13.36 16.44
C ASN A 300 -3.80 14.29 15.92
N VAL A 301 -4.74 14.69 16.78
CA VAL A 301 -5.82 15.63 16.47
C VAL A 301 -5.91 16.72 17.54
N CYS A 302 -6.29 17.92 17.12
CA CYS A 302 -6.46 19.07 17.99
C CYS A 302 -7.49 20.06 17.43
N GLN A 303 -7.85 21.09 18.21
CA GLN A 303 -8.59 22.24 17.74
C GLN A 303 -7.67 23.21 16.98
N ALA A 304 -8.26 24.20 16.31
CA ALA A 304 -7.51 25.23 15.59
C ALA A 304 -6.57 26.08 16.49
N ASN A 305 -6.90 26.21 17.76
CA ASN A 305 -6.10 26.93 18.77
C ASN A 305 -5.02 26.06 19.44
N GLY A 306 -4.94 24.76 19.10
CA GLY A 306 -3.99 23.81 19.68
C GLY A 306 -4.50 23.06 20.92
N ASP A 307 -5.63 23.45 21.45
CA ASP A 307 -6.23 22.76 22.62
C ASP A 307 -6.63 21.32 22.26
N ASP A 308 -6.80 20.53 23.28
CA ASP A 308 -7.33 19.18 23.12
C ASP A 308 -8.75 19.23 22.56
N LEU A 309 -9.10 18.29 21.71
CA LEU A 309 -10.44 18.17 21.17
C LEU A 309 -11.38 17.76 22.31
N PRO A 310 -12.39 18.57 22.65
CA PRO A 310 -13.36 18.13 23.65
C PRO A 310 -14.21 17.00 23.07
N ALA A 311 -14.27 15.89 23.76
CA ALA A 311 -14.99 14.70 23.32
C ALA A 311 -16.44 14.97 22.88
N ALA A 312 -17.14 15.88 23.58
CA ALA A 312 -18.54 16.22 23.32
C ALA A 312 -18.75 17.31 22.23
N ALA A 313 -17.74 18.16 21.94
CA ALA A 313 -17.93 19.32 21.05
C ALA A 313 -17.92 18.96 19.55
N THR A 314 -17.53 17.74 19.21
CA THR A 314 -17.47 17.25 17.81
C THR A 314 -18.69 16.41 17.42
N SER A 315 -19.62 16.17 18.35
CA SER A 315 -20.76 15.24 18.18
C SER A 315 -21.74 15.59 17.06
N THR A 316 -21.62 16.77 16.43
CA THR A 316 -22.45 17.19 15.29
C THR A 316 -21.60 17.72 14.13
N ALA A 317 -20.30 17.52 14.18
CA ALA A 317 -19.38 17.98 13.14
C ALA A 317 -19.71 17.31 11.80
N THR A 318 -19.72 18.11 10.74
CA THR A 318 -19.96 17.61 9.38
C THR A 318 -18.76 16.81 8.86
N ILE A 319 -19.06 15.71 8.18
CA ILE A 319 -18.07 14.89 7.50
C ILE A 319 -18.00 15.35 6.04
N SER A 320 -16.80 15.64 5.57
CA SER A 320 -16.53 16.03 4.19
C SER A 320 -15.73 14.93 3.50
N TRP A 321 -16.33 14.34 2.47
CA TRP A 321 -15.72 13.27 1.68
C TRP A 321 -14.78 13.82 0.62
N ALA A 322 -13.66 13.16 0.39
CA ALA A 322 -12.75 13.49 -0.69
C ALA A 322 -13.28 12.92 -2.02
N GLY A 323 -13.54 13.81 -2.97
CA GLY A 323 -14.08 13.45 -4.26
C GLY A 323 -15.59 13.31 -4.29
N THR A 324 -16.13 13.13 -5.49
CA THR A 324 -17.56 12.93 -5.72
C THR A 324 -17.92 11.47 -5.53
N GLY A 325 -19.07 11.18 -4.95
CA GLY A 325 -19.57 9.82 -4.85
C GLY A 325 -19.80 9.19 -6.23
N THR A 326 -19.62 7.86 -6.32
CA THR A 326 -19.75 7.06 -7.53
C THR A 326 -18.74 7.37 -8.66
N SER A 327 -17.73 8.19 -8.38
CA SER A 327 -16.66 8.51 -9.34
C SER A 327 -15.39 7.71 -9.01
N THR A 328 -14.64 7.38 -10.08
CA THR A 328 -13.36 6.68 -9.96
C THR A 328 -12.21 7.66 -10.11
N TYR A 329 -11.21 7.56 -9.24
CA TYR A 329 -10.05 8.43 -9.21
C TYR A 329 -8.78 7.58 -9.20
N ILE A 330 -7.86 7.85 -10.13
CA ILE A 330 -6.52 7.28 -10.08
C ILE A 330 -5.77 7.95 -8.94
N GLN A 331 -5.02 7.16 -8.17
CA GLN A 331 -4.30 7.63 -6.99
C GLN A 331 -2.81 7.28 -7.03
N PRO A 332 -1.98 8.06 -7.76
CA PRO A 332 -0.54 8.00 -7.62
C PRO A 332 -0.12 8.05 -6.16
N LEU A 333 0.89 7.25 -5.80
CA LEU A 333 1.31 7.07 -4.41
C LEU A 333 2.75 7.51 -4.22
N MET A 334 2.96 8.54 -3.39
CA MET A 334 4.29 8.93 -2.91
C MET A 334 4.52 8.32 -1.53
N TYR A 335 5.62 7.62 -1.34
CA TYR A 335 5.92 6.93 -0.09
C TYR A 335 7.41 6.86 0.19
N GLN A 336 7.74 6.70 1.46
CA GLN A 336 9.08 6.33 1.91
C GLN A 336 9.16 4.81 2.05
N LYS A 337 10.30 4.21 1.76
CA LYS A 337 10.52 2.75 1.73
C LYS A 337 9.93 2.01 2.93
N ASP A 338 10.10 2.54 4.16
CA ASP A 338 9.66 1.89 5.40
C ASP A 338 8.19 2.19 5.77
N ALA A 339 7.44 2.86 4.90
CA ALA A 339 6.00 3.05 5.07
C ALA A 339 5.25 1.72 4.98
N PHE A 340 5.71 0.85 4.08
CA PHE A 340 5.10 -0.44 3.78
C PHE A 340 6.10 -1.57 3.92
N THR A 341 5.62 -2.75 4.22
CA THR A 341 6.42 -3.96 4.23
C THR A 341 5.70 -5.09 3.51
N PHE A 342 6.49 -5.88 2.83
CA PHE A 342 6.06 -7.10 2.16
C PHE A 342 6.91 -8.26 2.66
N ALA A 343 6.31 -9.42 2.85
CA ALA A 343 7.02 -10.62 3.24
C ALA A 343 6.43 -11.84 2.56
N THR A 344 7.27 -12.79 2.23
CA THR A 344 6.86 -14.11 1.76
C THR A 344 7.27 -15.19 2.75
N ALA A 345 6.55 -16.29 2.74
CA ALA A 345 6.92 -17.45 3.49
C ALA A 345 7.11 -18.65 2.57
N ALA A 346 8.16 -19.42 2.82
CA ALA A 346 8.41 -20.66 2.09
C ALA A 346 7.32 -21.68 2.41
N LEU A 347 6.59 -22.12 1.40
CA LEU A 347 5.62 -23.21 1.54
C LEU A 347 6.37 -24.53 1.72
N PRO A 348 5.87 -25.48 2.55
CA PRO A 348 6.49 -26.77 2.71
C PRO A 348 6.45 -27.59 1.42
N MET A 349 7.49 -28.37 1.19
CA MET A 349 7.47 -29.38 0.12
C MET A 349 6.49 -30.47 0.48
N MET A 350 5.61 -30.82 -0.46
CA MET A 350 4.62 -31.87 -0.27
C MET A 350 5.24 -33.21 -0.66
N GLY A 351 5.21 -34.16 0.26
CA GLY A 351 5.60 -35.55 -0.02
C GLY A 351 4.53 -36.27 -0.85
N GLY A 352 4.97 -37.11 -1.81
CA GLY A 352 4.07 -37.90 -2.66
C GLY A 352 3.80 -37.27 -4.04
N SER A 353 4.27 -36.07 -4.33
CA SER A 353 4.29 -35.51 -5.67
C SER A 353 5.48 -36.03 -6.48
N GLU A 354 5.39 -36.01 -7.80
CA GLU A 354 6.49 -36.39 -8.69
C GLU A 354 7.72 -35.51 -8.45
N SER A 355 7.51 -34.20 -8.32
CA SER A 355 8.56 -33.25 -8.00
C SER A 355 8.01 -32.00 -7.33
N CYS A 356 8.68 -31.54 -6.29
CA CYS A 356 8.35 -30.30 -5.60
C CYS A 356 9.63 -29.56 -5.21
N THR A 357 9.77 -28.31 -5.60
CA THR A 357 10.90 -27.47 -5.23
C THR A 357 10.45 -26.13 -4.68
N VAL A 358 11.23 -25.57 -3.75
CA VAL A 358 11.03 -24.23 -3.21
C VAL A 358 12.27 -23.42 -3.48
N LYS A 359 12.12 -22.29 -4.11
CA LYS A 359 13.19 -21.36 -4.41
C LYS A 359 12.92 -20.00 -3.78
N THR A 360 13.95 -19.43 -3.19
CA THR A 360 13.89 -18.10 -2.56
C THR A 360 15.05 -17.27 -3.07
N PHE A 361 14.76 -16.08 -3.53
CA PHE A 361 15.74 -15.08 -3.95
C PHE A 361 15.23 -13.68 -3.61
N ASP A 362 16.08 -12.88 -2.99
CA ASP A 362 15.80 -11.49 -2.61
C ASP A 362 14.44 -11.32 -1.90
N GLY A 363 14.15 -12.19 -0.94
CA GLY A 363 12.94 -12.14 -0.12
C GLY A 363 11.65 -12.63 -0.79
N ILE A 364 11.70 -13.15 -2.02
CA ILE A 364 10.56 -13.76 -2.71
C ILE A 364 10.75 -15.26 -2.73
N SER A 365 9.80 -15.99 -2.15
CA SER A 365 9.77 -17.45 -2.12
C SER A 365 8.66 -17.98 -3.01
N LEU A 366 9.04 -18.84 -3.96
CA LEU A 366 8.11 -19.54 -4.84
C LEU A 366 8.23 -21.03 -4.62
N ARG A 367 7.11 -21.74 -4.62
CA ARG A 367 7.07 -23.18 -4.68
C ARG A 367 6.59 -23.62 -6.06
N VAL A 368 7.38 -24.46 -6.71
CA VAL A 368 6.97 -25.13 -7.96
C VAL A 368 6.69 -26.59 -7.64
N TRP A 369 5.53 -27.05 -7.99
CA TRP A 369 5.04 -28.37 -7.73
C TRP A 369 4.53 -29.01 -9.01
N GLU A 370 5.04 -30.17 -9.34
CA GLU A 370 4.63 -30.96 -10.50
C GLU A 370 4.09 -32.32 -10.06
N ASP A 371 3.03 -32.73 -10.74
CA ASP A 371 2.42 -34.02 -10.57
C ASP A 371 1.82 -34.49 -11.89
N THR A 372 1.72 -35.81 -12.06
CA THR A 372 1.20 -36.46 -13.26
C THR A 372 -0.08 -37.24 -12.97
N ASP A 373 -1.06 -37.09 -13.85
CA ASP A 373 -2.27 -37.92 -13.86
C ASP A 373 -2.17 -39.00 -14.94
N ILE A 374 -1.87 -40.22 -14.52
CA ILE A 374 -1.72 -41.35 -15.40
C ILE A 374 -3.00 -41.75 -16.13
N ARG A 375 -4.17 -41.31 -15.64
CA ARG A 375 -5.46 -41.66 -16.24
C ARG A 375 -5.77 -40.80 -17.48
N ASN A 376 -5.32 -39.58 -17.46
CA ASN A 376 -5.61 -38.59 -18.51
C ASN A 376 -4.39 -38.27 -19.37
N ASP A 377 -3.22 -38.84 -19.08
CA ASP A 377 -1.93 -38.52 -19.70
C ASP A 377 -1.64 -37.00 -19.60
N GLU A 378 -1.85 -36.47 -18.40
CA GLU A 378 -1.69 -35.05 -18.13
C GLU A 378 -0.58 -34.82 -17.11
N LYS A 379 0.25 -33.83 -17.34
CA LYS A 379 1.19 -33.27 -16.38
C LYS A 379 0.74 -31.88 -15.93
N ILE A 380 0.66 -31.69 -14.62
CA ILE A 380 0.23 -30.42 -14.01
C ILE A 380 1.43 -29.80 -13.33
N THR A 381 1.78 -28.58 -13.73
CA THR A 381 2.76 -27.75 -13.05
C THR A 381 2.04 -26.63 -12.35
N ARG A 382 2.24 -26.49 -11.04
CA ARG A 382 1.67 -25.43 -10.20
C ARG A 382 2.77 -24.59 -9.57
N ILE A 383 2.64 -23.27 -9.67
CA ILE A 383 3.54 -22.31 -9.07
C ILE A 383 2.76 -21.53 -8.01
N ASP A 384 3.20 -21.62 -6.76
CA ASP A 384 2.58 -21.01 -5.59
C ASP A 384 3.46 -19.92 -5.00
N ILE A 385 2.82 -18.84 -4.55
CA ILE A 385 3.42 -17.84 -3.66
C ILE A 385 2.54 -17.68 -2.41
N LEU A 386 3.16 -17.69 -1.24
CA LEU A 386 2.50 -17.34 0.03
C LEU A 386 3.09 -16.04 0.53
N TYR A 387 2.27 -15.01 0.64
CA TYR A 387 2.73 -13.67 0.97
C TYR A 387 1.81 -12.94 1.94
N GLY A 388 2.35 -11.88 2.50
CA GLY A 388 1.63 -10.91 3.31
C GLY A 388 2.23 -9.52 3.14
N PHE A 389 1.45 -8.51 3.45
CA PHE A 389 1.89 -7.13 3.44
C PHE A 389 1.23 -6.35 4.58
N ALA A 390 1.85 -5.27 4.98
CA ALA A 390 1.29 -4.37 5.99
C ALA A 390 1.78 -2.93 5.78
N ALA A 391 0.92 -1.97 6.08
CA ALA A 391 1.30 -0.57 6.20
C ALA A 391 1.84 -0.33 7.61
N LEU A 392 3.17 -0.30 7.77
CA LEU A 392 3.82 -0.10 9.06
C LEU A 392 3.67 1.33 9.55
N ARG A 393 3.86 2.28 8.63
CA ARG A 393 3.79 3.72 8.90
C ARG A 393 3.03 4.42 7.77
N PRO A 394 1.70 4.26 7.69
CA PRO A 394 0.89 4.83 6.61
C PRO A 394 0.98 6.36 6.53
N GLN A 395 1.33 7.04 7.62
CA GLN A 395 1.59 8.48 7.64
C GLN A 395 2.81 8.92 6.82
N TRP A 396 3.75 8.00 6.50
CA TRP A 396 4.90 8.25 5.64
C TRP A 396 4.61 7.99 4.16
N ALA A 397 3.35 7.93 3.83
CA ALA A 397 2.86 7.87 2.47
C ALA A 397 1.78 8.94 2.24
N CYS A 398 1.64 9.36 1.00
CA CYS A 398 0.65 10.34 0.58
C CYS A 398 0.10 9.97 -0.80
N ARG A 399 -1.21 9.91 -0.91
CA ARG A 399 -1.91 9.71 -2.18
C ARG A 399 -2.10 11.05 -2.88
N ILE A 400 -2.01 11.05 -4.20
CA ILE A 400 -2.33 12.18 -5.04
C ILE A 400 -3.63 11.85 -5.76
N ILE A 401 -4.66 12.68 -5.62
CA ILE A 401 -5.94 12.45 -6.28
C ILE A 401 -6.06 13.31 -7.54
N GLY A 402 -6.56 12.71 -8.62
CA GLY A 402 -6.92 13.38 -9.84
C GLY A 402 -8.05 12.63 -10.53
N THR A 403 -8.76 13.28 -11.46
CA THR A 403 -9.69 12.56 -12.33
C THR A 403 -8.91 11.56 -13.18
N GLY A 404 -9.46 10.35 -13.35
CA GLY A 404 -8.98 9.44 -14.37
C GLY A 404 -9.12 10.07 -15.77
N GLN A 405 -8.20 9.71 -16.65
CA GLN A 405 -8.26 10.10 -18.07
C GLN A 405 -9.07 9.10 -18.87
#